data_c696e208b46563f220edaddb7de3f776
#
_entry.id   c696e208b46563f220edaddb7de3f776
#
_cell.length_a   1.000
_cell.length_b   1.000
_cell.length_c   1.000
_cell.angle_alpha   90.00
_cell.angle_beta   90.00
_cell.angle_gamma   90.00
#
_symmetry.space_group_name_H-M   'P 1'
#
loop_
_entity.id
_entity.type
_entity.pdbx_description
1 polymer ?
#
loop_
_entity_poly.entity_id
_entity_poly.type
_entity_poly.pdbx_seq_one_letter_code
_entity_poly.pdbx_strand_id
1 'polypeptide(L)'
;MMGVGKSTVGRSIAKALSYSFIDIDKIIEKKEGCSISSIFKNKSEIYFRKIEKQISLEELEKKNSVISLGGGAFLDKSIRLSVKNSSISFWLDVEVSELVKRLKKNKKRPLLFKKNLNETINKIYLERRGTYREADFRIKCTFLKPTFIVNKILNLYEKKRD
;
A
#
# COMPACT_ATOMS: atom_id res chain seq x y z
N MET A 1 1.91 1.02 4.52
CA MET A 1 2.07 2.41 5.05
C MET A 1 1.96 3.43 3.92
N MET A 2 1.56 4.67 4.23
CA MET A 2 1.59 5.80 3.28
C MET A 2 3.03 6.28 3.06
N GLY A 3 3.33 6.84 1.88
CA GLY A 3 4.66 7.40 1.60
C GLY A 3 5.81 6.42 1.36
N VAL A 4 5.55 5.11 1.40
CA VAL A 4 6.61 4.10 1.20
C VAL A 4 7.02 3.88 -0.27
N GLY A 5 6.27 4.43 -1.24
CA GLY A 5 6.59 4.31 -2.66
C GLY A 5 5.88 3.16 -3.39
N LYS A 6 4.79 2.60 -2.84
CA LYS A 6 4.05 1.47 -3.44
C LYS A 6 3.75 1.65 -4.93
N SER A 7 3.12 2.77 -5.29
CA SER A 7 2.69 3.00 -6.68
C SER A 7 3.88 3.13 -7.64
N THR A 8 5.01 3.70 -7.21
CA THR A 8 6.24 3.81 -8.02
C THR A 8 6.85 2.43 -8.25
N VAL A 9 7.07 1.68 -7.17
CA VAL A 9 7.65 0.33 -7.22
C VAL A 9 6.71 -0.62 -7.97
N GLY A 10 5.41 -0.59 -7.68
CA GLY A 10 4.41 -1.45 -8.30
C GLY A 10 4.31 -1.27 -9.81
N ARG A 11 4.33 -0.03 -10.32
CA ARG A 11 4.35 0.22 -11.77
C ARG A 11 5.60 -0.34 -12.45
N SER A 12 6.75 -0.20 -11.80
CA SER A 12 8.00 -0.73 -12.36
C SER A 12 8.00 -2.26 -12.41
N ILE A 13 7.47 -2.92 -11.38
CA ILE A 13 7.30 -4.38 -11.35
C ILE A 13 6.30 -4.82 -12.42
N ALA A 14 5.14 -4.17 -12.52
CA ALA A 14 4.13 -4.49 -13.51
C ALA A 14 4.69 -4.39 -14.95
N LYS A 15 5.46 -3.32 -15.22
CA LYS A 15 6.15 -3.17 -16.51
C LYS A 15 7.14 -4.30 -16.77
N ALA A 16 7.95 -4.68 -15.78
CA ALA A 16 8.96 -5.74 -15.94
C ALA A 16 8.32 -7.13 -16.19
N LEU A 17 7.15 -7.38 -15.58
CA LEU A 17 6.41 -8.65 -15.73
C LEU A 17 5.42 -8.64 -16.89
N SER A 18 5.26 -7.52 -17.61
CA SER A 18 4.16 -7.33 -18.59
C SER A 18 2.77 -7.55 -17.99
N TYR A 19 2.58 -7.14 -16.72
CA TYR A 19 1.34 -7.23 -15.97
C TYR A 19 0.61 -5.88 -15.90
N SER A 20 -0.69 -5.92 -15.60
CA SER A 20 -1.47 -4.73 -15.29
C SER A 20 -1.04 -4.14 -13.95
N PHE A 21 -0.99 -2.81 -13.84
CA PHE A 21 -0.80 -2.13 -12.56
C PHE A 21 -2.15 -1.59 -12.03
N ILE A 22 -2.49 -1.99 -10.82
CA ILE A 22 -3.75 -1.63 -10.14
C ILE A 22 -3.42 -0.86 -8.86
N ASP A 23 -3.94 0.35 -8.72
CA ASP A 23 -3.83 1.17 -7.51
C ASP A 23 -5.23 1.33 -6.89
N ILE A 24 -5.49 0.65 -5.79
CA ILE A 24 -6.80 0.63 -5.13
C ILE A 24 -7.25 2.03 -4.73
N ASP A 25 -6.33 2.86 -4.18
CA ASP A 25 -6.64 4.24 -3.81
C ASP A 25 -7.15 5.03 -5.04
N LYS A 26 -6.58 4.81 -6.23
CA LYS A 26 -6.98 5.46 -7.47
C LYS A 26 -8.33 4.98 -8.01
N ILE A 27 -8.61 3.69 -7.90
CA ILE A 27 -9.93 3.15 -8.31
C ILE A 27 -11.02 3.74 -7.42
N ILE A 28 -10.79 3.81 -6.10
CA ILE A 28 -11.73 4.42 -5.16
C ILE A 28 -11.99 5.88 -5.54
N GLU A 29 -10.93 6.68 -5.74
CA GLU A 29 -11.07 8.10 -6.12
C GLU A 29 -11.86 8.27 -7.42
N LYS A 30 -11.60 7.40 -8.42
CA LYS A 30 -12.33 7.42 -9.70
C LYS A 30 -13.81 7.04 -9.54
N LYS A 31 -14.10 5.99 -8.75
CA LYS A 31 -15.47 5.52 -8.50
C LYS A 31 -16.31 6.54 -7.73
N GLU A 32 -15.68 7.22 -6.76
CA GLU A 32 -16.33 8.18 -5.89
C GLU A 32 -16.38 9.61 -6.47
N GLY A 33 -15.67 9.88 -7.58
CA GLY A 33 -15.57 11.20 -8.20
C GLY A 33 -14.87 12.25 -7.34
N CYS A 34 -14.20 11.84 -6.24
CA CYS A 34 -13.55 12.75 -5.31
C CYS A 34 -12.32 12.12 -4.63
N SER A 35 -11.50 12.96 -3.99
CA SER A 35 -10.31 12.47 -3.30
C SER A 35 -10.64 11.66 -2.05
N ILE A 36 -9.76 10.73 -1.66
CA ILE A 36 -9.87 9.97 -0.40
C ILE A 36 -10.03 10.91 0.80
N SER A 37 -9.32 12.04 0.80
CA SER A 37 -9.45 13.06 1.86
C SER A 37 -10.88 13.63 1.95
N SER A 38 -11.53 13.83 0.80
CA SER A 38 -12.94 14.27 0.74
C SER A 38 -13.90 13.20 1.24
N ILE A 39 -13.64 11.93 0.92
CA ILE A 39 -14.44 10.80 1.43
C ILE A 39 -14.39 10.76 2.96
N PHE A 40 -13.20 10.84 3.55
CA PHE A 40 -13.03 10.88 5.01
C PHE A 40 -13.74 12.07 5.67
N LYS A 41 -13.71 13.24 5.01
CA LYS A 41 -14.34 14.46 5.53
C LYS A 41 -15.87 14.42 5.44
N ASN A 42 -16.41 13.94 4.32
CA ASN A 42 -17.83 14.10 3.97
C ASN A 42 -18.66 12.85 4.22
N LYS A 43 -18.07 11.66 4.23
CA LYS A 43 -18.81 10.40 4.36
C LYS A 43 -18.45 9.61 5.63
N SER A 44 -17.26 9.29 5.92
CA SER A 44 -16.68 8.72 7.15
C SER A 44 -15.56 7.70 6.84
N GLU A 45 -14.78 7.31 7.86
CA GLU A 45 -13.81 6.22 7.71
C GLU A 45 -14.50 4.86 7.49
N ILE A 46 -15.60 4.60 8.16
CA ILE A 46 -16.37 3.34 8.03
C ILE A 46 -16.82 3.15 6.58
N TYR A 47 -17.37 4.19 5.96
CA TYR A 47 -17.76 4.17 4.56
C TYR A 47 -16.57 3.88 3.63
N PHE A 48 -15.46 4.59 3.85
CA PHE A 48 -14.24 4.36 3.08
C PHE A 48 -13.76 2.91 3.19
N ARG A 49 -13.71 2.34 4.41
CA ARG A 49 -13.26 0.96 4.63
C ARG A 49 -14.16 -0.08 3.96
N LYS A 50 -15.46 0.17 3.92
CA LYS A 50 -16.40 -0.70 3.19
C LYS A 50 -16.09 -0.75 1.69
N ILE A 51 -15.88 0.41 1.06
CA ILE A 51 -15.53 0.50 -0.37
C ILE A 51 -14.14 -0.04 -0.63
N GLU A 52 -13.15 0.31 0.20
CA GLU A 52 -11.78 -0.19 0.08
C GLU A 52 -11.75 -1.72 0.12
N LYS A 53 -12.52 -2.34 1.02
CA LYS A 53 -12.66 -3.79 1.11
C LYS A 53 -13.26 -4.39 -0.15
N GLN A 54 -14.42 -3.87 -0.59
CA GLN A 54 -15.11 -4.37 -1.78
C GLN A 54 -14.21 -4.32 -3.00
N ILE A 55 -13.64 -3.15 -3.32
CA ILE A 55 -12.77 -2.96 -4.48
C ILE A 55 -11.51 -3.82 -4.38
N SER A 56 -10.92 -3.92 -3.17
CA SER A 56 -9.72 -4.75 -3.00
C SER A 56 -9.99 -6.22 -3.30
N LEU A 57 -11.12 -6.78 -2.86
CA LEU A 57 -11.49 -8.17 -3.11
C LEU A 57 -11.79 -8.40 -4.59
N GLU A 58 -12.53 -7.49 -5.24
CA GLU A 58 -12.80 -7.54 -6.69
C GLU A 58 -11.49 -7.53 -7.53
N GLU A 59 -10.55 -6.65 -7.17
CA GLU A 59 -9.29 -6.52 -7.91
C GLU A 59 -8.31 -7.67 -7.64
N LEU A 60 -8.38 -8.34 -6.48
CA LEU A 60 -7.56 -9.50 -6.14
C LEU A 60 -7.90 -10.76 -6.96
N GLU A 61 -9.06 -10.81 -7.62
CA GLU A 61 -9.42 -11.88 -8.54
C GLU A 61 -8.72 -11.79 -9.89
N LYS A 62 -8.16 -10.62 -10.23
CA LYS A 62 -7.53 -10.37 -11.53
C LYS A 62 -6.15 -11.04 -11.61
N LYS A 63 -5.99 -11.88 -12.62
CA LYS A 63 -4.71 -12.52 -12.95
C LYS A 63 -3.74 -11.52 -13.62
N ASN A 64 -2.45 -11.83 -13.60
CA ASN A 64 -1.39 -11.05 -14.24
C ASN A 64 -1.45 -9.55 -13.88
N SER A 65 -1.60 -9.29 -12.58
CA SER A 65 -1.71 -7.94 -12.06
C SER A 65 -0.77 -7.69 -10.87
N VAL A 66 -0.29 -6.46 -10.76
CA VAL A 66 0.43 -5.95 -9.59
C VAL A 66 -0.48 -4.96 -8.88
N ILE A 67 -0.91 -5.30 -7.67
CA ILE A 67 -1.90 -4.55 -6.92
C ILE A 67 -1.23 -3.75 -5.80
N SER A 68 -1.44 -2.44 -5.81
CA SER A 68 -1.05 -1.54 -4.73
C SER A 68 -2.22 -1.35 -3.76
N LEU A 69 -2.22 -2.08 -2.67
CA LEU A 69 -3.23 -1.96 -1.61
C LEU A 69 -3.10 -0.63 -0.85
N GLY A 70 -4.24 -0.07 -0.43
CA GLY A 70 -4.29 1.04 0.51
C GLY A 70 -3.55 0.73 1.82
N GLY A 71 -3.03 1.78 2.49
CA GLY A 71 -2.23 1.57 3.71
C GLY A 71 -3.00 0.94 4.88
N GLY A 72 -4.32 0.88 4.83
CA GLY A 72 -5.17 0.24 5.85
C GLY A 72 -5.80 -1.06 5.37
N ALA A 73 -5.86 -1.31 4.06
CA ALA A 73 -6.57 -2.43 3.49
C ALA A 73 -6.11 -3.79 4.04
N PHE A 74 -4.80 -3.98 4.18
CA PHE A 74 -4.24 -5.23 4.71
C PHE A 74 -4.59 -5.51 6.18
N LEU A 75 -5.19 -4.55 6.92
CA LEU A 75 -5.72 -4.76 8.28
C LEU A 75 -7.05 -5.52 8.26
N ASP A 76 -7.78 -5.53 7.17
CA ASP A 76 -8.99 -6.33 7.02
C ASP A 76 -8.64 -7.81 6.85
N LYS A 77 -9.24 -8.67 7.68
CA LYS A 77 -8.97 -10.11 7.69
C LYS A 77 -9.36 -10.79 6.37
N SER A 78 -10.46 -10.36 5.74
CA SER A 78 -10.92 -10.95 4.48
C SER A 78 -9.95 -10.64 3.34
N ILE A 79 -9.44 -9.40 3.28
CA ILE A 79 -8.41 -9.02 2.29
C ILE A 79 -7.15 -9.86 2.51
N ARG A 80 -6.66 -10.00 3.77
CA ARG A 80 -5.47 -10.83 4.04
C ARG A 80 -5.65 -12.28 3.63
N LEU A 81 -6.81 -12.87 3.90
CA LEU A 81 -7.10 -14.24 3.50
C LEU A 81 -7.11 -14.39 1.97
N SER A 82 -7.75 -13.45 1.26
CA SER A 82 -7.74 -13.44 -0.20
C SER A 82 -6.32 -13.30 -0.75
N VAL A 83 -5.53 -12.36 -0.23
CA VAL A 83 -4.12 -12.17 -0.62
C VAL A 83 -3.31 -13.46 -0.40
N LYS A 84 -3.45 -14.11 0.76
CA LYS A 84 -2.73 -15.33 1.09
C LYS A 84 -3.05 -16.48 0.15
N ASN A 85 -4.29 -16.56 -0.32
CA ASN A 85 -4.76 -17.67 -1.16
C ASN A 85 -4.48 -17.47 -2.66
N SER A 86 -4.37 -16.22 -3.12
CA SER A 86 -4.34 -15.93 -4.56
C SER A 86 -3.16 -15.07 -5.02
N SER A 87 -2.28 -14.62 -4.11
CA SER A 87 -1.26 -13.64 -4.45
C SER A 87 0.05 -13.86 -3.69
N ILE A 88 1.13 -13.30 -4.21
CA ILE A 88 2.40 -13.16 -3.49
C ILE A 88 2.48 -11.72 -2.97
N SER A 89 2.61 -11.57 -1.66
CA SER A 89 2.54 -10.28 -0.99
C SER A 89 3.90 -9.75 -0.52
N PHE A 90 4.11 -8.46 -0.71
CA PHE A 90 5.34 -7.77 -0.33
C PHE A 90 5.05 -6.58 0.58
N TRP A 91 5.57 -6.61 1.80
CA TRP A 91 5.56 -5.45 2.68
C TRP A 91 6.78 -4.57 2.44
N LEU A 92 6.56 -3.38 1.88
CA LEU A 92 7.60 -2.35 1.76
C LEU A 92 7.75 -1.67 3.12
N ASP A 93 8.82 -2.00 3.83
CA ASP A 93 9.11 -1.49 5.17
C ASP A 93 10.14 -0.37 5.12
N VAL A 94 9.72 0.81 5.53
CA VAL A 94 10.52 2.04 5.58
C VAL A 94 10.50 2.57 7.00
N GLU A 95 11.65 2.99 7.51
CA GLU A 95 11.77 3.59 8.84
C GLU A 95 10.90 4.84 9.00
N VAL A 96 10.34 5.01 10.20
CA VAL A 96 9.43 6.12 10.53
C VAL A 96 10.07 7.48 10.23
N SER A 97 11.34 7.66 10.59
CA SER A 97 12.10 8.89 10.33
C SER A 97 12.11 9.27 8.85
N GLU A 98 12.32 8.30 7.97
CA GLU A 98 12.33 8.50 6.52
C GLU A 98 10.92 8.73 5.97
N LEU A 99 9.91 8.03 6.51
CA LEU A 99 8.50 8.29 6.16
C LEU A 99 8.08 9.71 6.48
N VAL A 100 8.46 10.20 7.66
CA VAL A 100 8.18 11.58 8.08
C VAL A 100 8.84 12.60 7.13
N LYS A 101 10.11 12.38 6.75
CA LYS A 101 10.81 13.24 5.77
C LYS A 101 10.08 13.27 4.42
N ARG A 102 9.67 12.11 3.89
CA ARG A 102 8.94 12.00 2.61
C ARG A 102 7.57 12.67 2.67
N LEU A 103 6.86 12.51 3.77
CA LEU A 103 5.53 13.09 3.96
C LEU A 103 5.60 14.62 4.12
N LYS A 104 6.59 15.17 4.84
CA LYS A 104 6.80 16.63 4.94
C LYS A 104 7.03 17.29 3.58
N LYS A 105 7.72 16.61 2.66
CA LYS A 105 7.94 17.12 1.30
C LYS A 105 6.67 17.08 0.43
N ASN A 106 5.67 16.28 0.79
CA ASN A 106 4.47 16.06 -0.02
C ASN A 106 3.24 16.73 0.60
N LYS A 107 2.95 17.96 0.20
CA LYS A 107 1.84 18.80 0.68
C LYS A 107 0.42 18.24 0.39
N LYS A 108 0.28 17.11 -0.32
CA LYS A 108 -1.03 16.56 -0.76
C LYS A 108 -1.87 15.90 0.33
N ARG A 109 -1.43 15.87 1.60
CA ARG A 109 -2.17 15.23 2.71
C ARG A 109 -2.27 16.14 3.94
N PRO A 110 -3.06 17.22 3.91
CA PRO A 110 -3.13 18.22 4.99
C PRO A 110 -3.64 17.64 6.33
N LEU A 111 -4.40 16.56 6.33
CA LEU A 111 -4.95 15.96 7.55
C LEU A 111 -3.89 15.36 8.50
N LEU A 112 -2.68 15.07 8.00
CA LEU A 112 -1.57 14.56 8.82
C LEU A 112 -0.79 15.67 9.55
N PHE A 113 -1.00 16.94 9.20
CA PHE A 113 -0.19 18.05 9.71
C PHE A 113 -0.77 18.73 10.96
N LYS A 114 -1.90 18.26 11.50
CA LYS A 114 -2.60 18.95 12.59
C LYS A 114 -1.98 18.79 14.00
N LYS A 115 -1.06 17.82 14.22
CA LYS A 115 -0.27 17.61 15.45
C LYS A 115 1.01 16.83 15.10
N ASN A 116 1.91 16.66 16.04
CA ASN A 116 3.21 16.01 15.87
C ASN A 116 3.21 14.83 14.86
N LEU A 117 3.60 15.11 13.59
CA LEU A 117 3.57 14.15 12.50
C LEU A 117 4.39 12.89 12.83
N ASN A 118 5.51 13.07 13.53
CA ASN A 118 6.39 11.95 13.90
C ASN A 118 5.68 10.97 14.83
N GLU A 119 5.04 11.46 15.88
CA GLU A 119 4.29 10.62 16.83
C GLU A 119 3.11 9.92 16.12
N THR A 120 2.38 10.65 15.27
CA THR A 120 1.26 10.10 14.53
C THR A 120 1.69 8.94 13.62
N ILE A 121 2.76 9.13 12.85
CA ILE A 121 3.27 8.09 11.93
C ILE A 121 3.85 6.92 12.72
N ASN A 122 4.55 7.19 13.83
CA ASN A 122 5.10 6.13 14.68
C ASN A 122 3.98 5.28 15.30
N LYS A 123 2.93 5.91 15.83
CA LYS A 123 1.76 5.20 16.36
C LYS A 123 1.14 4.30 15.30
N ILE A 124 0.83 4.84 14.11
CA ILE A 124 0.26 4.07 12.99
C ILE A 124 1.19 2.92 12.57
N TYR A 125 2.50 3.14 12.56
CA TYR A 125 3.46 2.10 12.22
C TYR A 125 3.44 0.97 13.25
N LEU A 126 3.48 1.29 14.55
CA LEU A 126 3.46 0.31 15.63
C LEU A 126 2.17 -0.52 15.63
N GLU A 127 1.02 0.11 15.43
CA GLU A 127 -0.29 -0.55 15.35
C GLU A 127 -0.38 -1.54 14.16
N ARG A 128 0.26 -1.22 13.04
CA ARG A 128 0.10 -1.98 11.79
C ARG A 128 1.21 -2.99 11.52
N ARG A 129 2.39 -2.80 12.10
CA ARG A 129 3.56 -3.65 11.78
C ARG A 129 3.34 -5.13 12.10
N GLY A 130 2.55 -5.43 13.14
CA GLY A 130 2.19 -6.81 13.50
C GLY A 130 1.47 -7.51 12.35
N THR A 131 0.41 -6.89 11.86
CA THR A 131 -0.36 -7.41 10.72
C THR A 131 0.45 -7.44 9.42
N TYR A 132 1.27 -6.42 9.16
CA TYR A 132 2.09 -6.39 7.94
C TYR A 132 3.15 -7.51 7.89
N ARG A 133 3.56 -8.07 9.03
CA ARG A 133 4.44 -9.25 9.09
C ARG A 133 3.82 -10.52 8.54
N GLU A 134 2.49 -10.55 8.38
CA GLU A 134 1.78 -11.67 7.74
C GLU A 134 1.98 -11.71 6.22
N ALA A 135 2.58 -10.66 5.61
CA ALA A 135 2.96 -10.68 4.20
C ALA A 135 4.09 -11.72 3.96
N ASP A 136 4.08 -12.34 2.78
CA ASP A 136 5.07 -13.35 2.39
C ASP A 136 6.51 -12.83 2.49
N PHE A 137 6.73 -11.58 2.07
CA PHE A 137 8.06 -10.99 2.10
C PHE A 137 8.06 -9.59 2.70
N ARG A 138 9.00 -9.34 3.59
CA ARG A 138 9.32 -8.00 4.12
C ARG A 138 10.52 -7.44 3.37
N ILE A 139 10.36 -6.32 2.70
CA ILE A 139 11.43 -5.61 1.99
C ILE A 139 11.82 -4.35 2.77
N LYS A 140 12.97 -4.36 3.42
CA LYS A 140 13.54 -3.14 4.03
C LYS A 140 13.92 -2.17 2.93
N CYS A 141 13.26 -1.01 2.88
CA CYS A 141 13.36 -0.02 1.79
C CYS A 141 14.01 1.30 2.22
N THR A 142 14.47 1.41 3.47
CA THR A 142 15.09 2.63 3.98
C THR A 142 16.37 2.93 3.19
N PHE A 143 16.48 4.15 2.66
CA PHE A 143 17.60 4.63 1.83
C PHE A 143 17.87 3.90 0.52
N LEU A 144 17.06 2.92 0.13
CA LEU A 144 17.24 2.21 -1.13
C LEU A 144 16.61 2.98 -2.31
N LYS A 145 17.30 2.96 -3.46
CA LYS A 145 16.74 3.43 -4.74
C LYS A 145 15.61 2.51 -5.19
N PRO A 146 14.55 3.03 -5.83
CA PRO A 146 13.43 2.21 -6.32
C PRO A 146 13.86 1.02 -7.19
N THR A 147 14.89 1.18 -8.01
CA THR A 147 15.42 0.11 -8.88
C THR A 147 15.91 -1.11 -8.10
N PHE A 148 16.63 -0.90 -6.98
CA PHE A 148 17.06 -2.01 -6.11
C PHE A 148 15.89 -2.74 -5.47
N ILE A 149 14.87 -1.99 -5.04
CA ILE A 149 13.66 -2.57 -4.44
C ILE A 149 12.93 -3.43 -5.49
N VAL A 150 12.79 -2.93 -6.72
CA VAL A 150 12.16 -3.64 -7.83
C VAL A 150 12.89 -4.94 -8.13
N ASN A 151 14.21 -4.89 -8.35
CA ASN A 151 15.01 -6.09 -8.65
C ASN A 151 14.92 -7.13 -7.53
N LYS A 152 14.98 -6.69 -6.26
CA LYS A 152 14.82 -7.60 -5.13
C LYS A 152 13.46 -8.28 -5.10
N ILE A 153 12.38 -7.54 -5.41
CA ILE A 153 11.03 -8.10 -5.46
C ILE A 153 10.90 -9.08 -6.61
N LEU A 154 11.40 -8.75 -7.82
CA LEU A 154 11.36 -9.65 -8.97
C LEU A 154 12.08 -10.97 -8.68
N ASN A 155 13.28 -10.93 -8.13
CA ASN A 155 14.04 -12.13 -7.77
C ASN A 155 13.30 -13.01 -6.72
N LEU A 156 12.63 -12.39 -5.75
CA LEU A 156 11.85 -13.14 -4.75
C LEU A 156 10.55 -13.69 -5.34
N TYR A 157 9.94 -12.97 -6.27
CA TYR A 157 8.73 -13.39 -6.97
C TYR A 157 9.01 -14.63 -7.83
N GLU A 158 10.08 -14.60 -8.61
CA GLU A 158 10.51 -15.74 -9.44
C GLU A 158 10.74 -16.98 -8.57
N LYS A 159 11.55 -16.87 -7.51
CA LYS A 159 11.84 -18.00 -6.59
C LYS A 159 10.64 -18.59 -5.88
N LYS A 160 9.54 -17.85 -5.73
CA LYS A 160 8.34 -18.36 -5.06
C LYS A 160 7.35 -18.97 -6.06
N ARG A 161 7.54 -18.69 -7.33
CA ARG A 161 6.69 -19.18 -8.41
C ARG A 161 7.13 -20.56 -8.92
N ASP A 162 8.45 -20.85 -8.79
CA ASP A 162 9.05 -22.15 -9.01
C ASP A 162 8.75 -23.10 -7.82
#